data_1658eb8d07a14e6722b4b0f0ec6725e9
#
_entry.id   1658eb8d07a14e6722b4b0f0ec6725e9
#
_cell.length_a   1.000
_cell.length_b   1.000
_cell.length_c   1.000
_cell.angle_alpha   90.00
_cell.angle_beta   90.00
_cell.angle_gamma   90.00
#
_symmetry.space_group_name_H-M   'P 1'
#
loop_
_entity.id
_entity.type
_entity.pdbx_description
1 polymer ?
#
loop_
_entity_poly.entity_id
_entity_poly.type
_entity_poly.pdbx_seq_one_letter_code
_entity_poly.pdbx_strand_id
1 'polypeptide(L)'
;MKILLVEDSEMIVKAIKFLLEEHNYDVSVASTIKDAKEKVSNNYDLVILDVMLPDGNGLDFFKNYVDVPTLVLSAKDEEEDVVTSLDLGVEDYIIKPFRSKELLSRINNIIKRNKKNNIKMYKNIIFDMDSYRVYKDDQEIILTGLELKLLFFLLENNGIIVTRDMIIDKIWGVSGKFVNDNTLSVYIKRIREKIGCEDIIKTIKGIGYRIDL
;
A
#
# COMPACT_ATOMS: atom_id res chain seq x y z
N MET A 1 1.39 8.26 -0.87
CA MET A 1 1.51 7.40 0.31
C MET A 1 1.05 8.19 1.52
N LYS A 2 0.17 7.60 2.34
CA LYS A 2 -0.44 8.26 3.49
C LYS A 2 0.22 7.79 4.78
N ILE A 3 0.66 8.72 5.62
CA ILE A 3 1.30 8.44 6.90
C ILE A 3 0.46 9.03 8.02
N LEU A 4 0.17 8.24 9.06
CA LEU A 4 -0.37 8.74 10.31
C LEU A 4 0.79 8.97 11.28
N LEU A 5 0.98 10.21 11.69
CA LEU A 5 1.94 10.59 12.74
C LEU A 5 1.18 10.76 14.06
N VAL A 6 1.49 9.92 15.04
CA VAL A 6 0.92 9.96 16.40
C VAL A 6 2.01 10.45 17.35
N GLU A 7 1.95 11.71 17.73
CA GLU A 7 2.95 12.41 18.51
C GLU A 7 2.31 13.66 19.15
N ASP A 8 2.55 13.93 20.42
CA ASP A 8 1.97 15.06 21.17
C ASP A 8 2.83 16.33 21.15
N SER A 9 4.14 16.18 20.94
CA SER A 9 5.06 17.32 20.89
C SER A 9 4.89 18.11 19.61
N GLU A 10 4.30 19.31 19.68
CA GLU A 10 4.15 20.19 18.52
C GLU A 10 5.44 20.45 17.75
N MET A 11 6.58 20.52 18.45
CA MET A 11 7.88 20.76 17.81
C MET A 11 8.28 19.56 16.95
N ILE A 12 8.15 18.35 17.46
CA ILE A 12 8.46 17.10 16.74
C ILE A 12 7.50 16.92 15.59
N VAL A 13 6.21 17.13 15.81
CA VAL A 13 5.17 17.08 14.78
C VAL A 13 5.49 17.99 13.61
N LYS A 14 5.79 19.27 13.89
CA LYS A 14 6.13 20.26 12.85
C LYS A 14 7.37 19.84 12.05
N ALA A 15 8.40 19.35 12.74
CA ALA A 15 9.64 18.92 12.09
C ALA A 15 9.45 17.67 11.21
N ILE A 16 8.77 16.65 11.74
CA ILE A 16 8.52 15.40 11.00
C ILE A 16 7.56 15.67 9.83
N LYS A 17 6.47 16.38 10.07
CA LYS A 17 5.48 16.68 9.04
C LYS A 17 6.11 17.43 7.88
N PHE A 18 6.84 18.51 8.16
CA PHE A 18 7.56 19.26 7.13
C PHE A 18 8.50 18.37 6.31
N LEU A 19 9.33 17.56 6.99
CA LEU A 19 10.26 16.64 6.34
C LEU A 19 9.55 15.65 5.42
N LEU A 20 8.45 15.08 5.85
CA LEU A 20 7.71 14.06 5.09
C LEU A 20 6.95 14.68 3.90
N GLU A 21 6.36 15.86 4.07
CA GLU A 21 5.66 16.57 3.00
C GLU A 21 6.64 17.02 1.90
N GLU A 22 7.87 17.43 2.23
CA GLU A 22 8.95 17.67 1.23
C GLU A 22 9.29 16.42 0.39
N HIS A 23 9.04 15.23 0.94
CA HIS A 23 9.25 13.96 0.23
C HIS A 23 7.97 13.39 -0.39
N ASN A 24 6.94 14.23 -0.58
CA ASN A 24 5.65 13.91 -1.20
C ASN A 24 4.84 12.83 -0.46
N TYR A 25 4.97 12.75 0.86
CA TYR A 25 4.08 11.96 1.71
C TYR A 25 2.88 12.82 2.14
N ASP A 26 1.70 12.20 2.20
CA ASP A 26 0.49 12.80 2.75
C ASP A 26 0.42 12.48 4.25
N VAL A 27 0.52 13.49 5.12
CA VAL A 27 0.69 13.30 6.56
C VAL A 27 -0.51 13.78 7.34
N SER A 28 -1.18 12.85 8.01
CA SER A 28 -2.18 13.15 9.03
C SER A 28 -1.54 13.08 10.41
N VAL A 29 -1.97 13.94 11.34
CA VAL A 29 -1.42 14.02 12.69
C VAL A 29 -2.50 13.68 13.70
N ALA A 30 -2.12 12.93 14.74
CA ALA A 30 -2.89 12.71 15.96
C ALA A 30 -2.02 13.03 17.17
N SER A 31 -2.52 13.79 18.13
CA SER A 31 -1.78 14.17 19.33
C SER A 31 -2.14 13.34 20.56
N THR A 32 -3.09 12.41 20.42
CA THR A 32 -3.57 11.53 21.48
C THR A 32 -3.96 10.17 20.90
N ILE A 33 -3.98 9.14 21.74
CA ILE A 33 -4.50 7.81 21.38
C ILE A 33 -5.96 7.89 20.94
N LYS A 34 -6.76 8.73 21.61
CA LYS A 34 -8.16 8.92 21.26
C LYS A 34 -8.31 9.44 19.83
N ASP A 35 -7.56 10.48 19.47
CA ASP A 35 -7.56 11.05 18.11
C ASP A 35 -7.02 10.04 17.08
N ALA A 36 -5.98 9.28 17.44
CA ALA A 36 -5.41 8.24 16.60
C ALA A 36 -6.42 7.11 16.30
N LYS A 37 -7.23 6.68 17.28
CA LYS A 37 -8.29 5.67 17.08
C LYS A 37 -9.36 6.10 16.07
N GLU A 38 -9.72 7.37 16.09
CA GLU A 38 -10.69 7.91 15.13
C GLU A 38 -10.13 7.96 13.69
N LYS A 39 -8.81 8.11 13.56
CA LYS A 39 -8.12 8.27 12.28
C LYS A 39 -7.61 6.96 11.69
N VAL A 40 -7.21 5.99 12.51
CA VAL A 40 -6.50 4.78 12.05
C VAL A 40 -7.28 3.95 11.03
N SER A 41 -8.62 4.05 10.99
CA SER A 41 -9.48 3.39 10.01
C SER A 41 -9.37 3.94 8.57
N ASN A 42 -8.62 5.03 8.33
CA ASN A 42 -8.60 5.77 7.07
C ASN A 42 -7.52 5.32 6.07
N ASN A 43 -7.15 4.04 6.02
CA ASN A 43 -6.18 3.48 5.07
C ASN A 43 -4.86 4.26 5.01
N TYR A 44 -4.04 4.13 6.03
CA TYR A 44 -2.65 4.59 6.02
C TYR A 44 -1.72 3.49 5.51
N ASP A 45 -0.62 3.91 4.89
CA ASP A 45 0.45 3.02 4.42
C ASP A 45 1.52 2.80 5.49
N LEU A 46 1.60 3.71 6.48
CA LEU A 46 2.54 3.69 7.59
C LEU A 46 1.98 4.47 8.78
N VAL A 47 2.23 3.98 9.98
CA VAL A 47 2.06 4.74 11.22
C VAL A 47 3.44 5.07 11.78
N ILE A 48 3.65 6.32 12.19
CA ILE A 48 4.78 6.74 13.03
C ILE A 48 4.19 7.03 14.40
N LEU A 49 4.65 6.33 15.43
CA LEU A 49 3.97 6.26 16.72
C LEU A 49 4.93 6.58 17.86
N ASP A 50 4.63 7.58 18.65
CA ASP A 50 5.28 7.79 19.94
C ASP A 50 4.76 6.77 20.97
N VAL A 51 5.67 6.24 21.78
CA VAL A 51 5.33 5.35 22.89
C VAL A 51 4.59 6.12 23.99
N MET A 52 5.08 7.31 24.33
CA MET A 52 4.54 8.13 25.43
C MET A 52 3.58 9.17 24.91
N LEU A 53 2.29 8.96 25.12
CA LEU A 53 1.23 9.89 24.75
C LEU A 53 0.48 10.38 26.01
N PRO A 54 -0.12 11.57 26.00
CA PRO A 54 -0.73 12.17 27.18
C PRO A 54 -1.91 11.36 27.75
N ASP A 55 -2.51 10.48 26.94
CA ASP A 55 -3.67 9.68 27.30
C ASP A 55 -3.37 8.16 27.36
N GLY A 56 -2.09 7.75 27.30
CA GLY A 56 -1.70 6.36 27.49
C GLY A 56 -0.43 5.93 26.77
N ASN A 57 -0.20 4.60 26.74
CA ASN A 57 0.94 4.00 26.06
C ASN A 57 0.62 3.70 24.60
N GLY A 58 1.48 4.19 23.67
CA GLY A 58 1.33 3.99 22.24
C GLY A 58 1.43 2.53 21.80
N LEU A 59 2.21 1.69 22.50
CA LEU A 59 2.32 0.27 22.18
C LEU A 59 1.02 -0.49 22.48
N ASP A 60 0.28 -0.10 23.51
CA ASP A 60 -1.07 -0.64 23.77
C ASP A 60 -2.05 -0.26 22.66
N PHE A 61 -1.93 0.97 22.14
CA PHE A 61 -2.71 1.39 20.99
C PHE A 61 -2.34 0.58 19.73
N PHE A 62 -1.04 0.41 19.47
CA PHE A 62 -0.57 -0.41 18.35
C PHE A 62 -1.16 -1.82 18.40
N LYS A 63 -0.95 -2.53 19.52
CA LYS A 63 -1.40 -3.91 19.71
C LYS A 63 -2.89 -4.14 19.45
N ASN A 64 -3.73 -3.16 19.81
CA ASN A 64 -5.18 -3.34 19.79
C ASN A 64 -5.88 -2.73 18.57
N TYR A 65 -5.23 -1.80 17.85
CA TYR A 65 -5.94 -0.98 16.86
C TYR A 65 -5.17 -0.77 15.55
N VAL A 66 -3.91 -1.21 15.43
CA VAL A 66 -3.08 -0.89 14.26
C VAL A 66 -2.67 -2.17 13.54
N ASP A 67 -3.16 -2.32 12.28
CA ASP A 67 -2.83 -3.45 11.38
C ASP A 67 -1.91 -3.03 10.22
N VAL A 68 -1.35 -1.82 10.29
CA VAL A 68 -0.48 -1.29 9.23
C VAL A 68 0.97 -1.20 9.72
N PRO A 69 1.95 -1.22 8.80
CA PRO A 69 3.36 -1.05 9.14
C PRO A 69 3.58 0.11 10.09
N THR A 70 4.36 -0.10 11.16
CA THR A 70 4.54 0.92 12.19
C THR A 70 6.01 1.13 12.52
N LEU A 71 6.42 2.42 12.54
CA LEU A 71 7.69 2.90 13.07
C LEU A 71 7.46 3.54 14.44
N VAL A 72 8.08 2.99 15.47
CA VAL A 72 7.95 3.51 16.83
C VAL A 72 9.00 4.58 17.11
N LEU A 73 8.59 5.67 17.76
CA LEU A 73 9.47 6.69 18.33
C LEU A 73 9.58 6.43 19.84
N SER A 74 10.79 6.20 20.35
CA SER A 74 11.05 5.86 21.76
C SER A 74 12.02 6.84 22.40
N ALA A 75 11.90 7.07 23.71
CA ALA A 75 12.89 7.81 24.47
C ALA A 75 14.12 6.93 24.78
N LYS A 76 15.29 7.55 25.02
CA LYS A 76 16.57 6.85 25.18
C LYS A 76 16.64 5.92 26.41
N ASP A 77 15.79 6.17 27.40
CA ASP A 77 15.86 5.47 28.70
C ASP A 77 14.88 4.28 28.79
N GLU A 78 14.22 3.93 27.68
CA GLU A 78 13.20 2.88 27.60
C GLU A 78 13.68 1.68 26.76
N GLU A 79 14.84 1.11 27.11
CA GLU A 79 15.34 -0.10 26.42
C GLU A 79 14.35 -1.27 26.49
N GLU A 80 13.56 -1.36 27.57
CA GLU A 80 12.51 -2.38 27.72
C GLU A 80 11.37 -2.18 26.70
N ASP A 81 11.02 -0.94 26.34
CA ASP A 81 10.00 -0.66 25.34
C ASP A 81 10.46 -1.00 23.92
N VAL A 82 11.76 -0.89 23.65
CA VAL A 82 12.35 -1.30 22.38
C VAL A 82 12.21 -2.81 22.16
N VAL A 83 12.55 -3.61 23.18
CA VAL A 83 12.42 -5.07 23.12
C VAL A 83 10.96 -5.45 23.02
N THR A 84 10.10 -4.85 23.84
CA THR A 84 8.65 -5.09 23.83
C THR A 84 8.02 -4.71 22.49
N SER A 85 8.43 -3.61 21.87
CA SER A 85 7.90 -3.19 20.56
C SER A 85 8.25 -4.18 19.44
N LEU A 86 9.47 -4.71 19.42
CA LEU A 86 9.89 -5.72 18.44
C LEU A 86 9.13 -7.04 18.64
N ASP A 87 8.93 -7.47 19.88
CA ASP A 87 8.15 -8.67 20.21
C ASP A 87 6.66 -8.52 19.83
N LEU A 88 6.13 -7.29 19.85
CA LEU A 88 4.78 -6.96 19.40
C LEU A 88 4.63 -6.93 17.86
N GLY A 89 5.73 -6.97 17.10
CA GLY A 89 5.72 -7.02 15.65
C GLY A 89 5.71 -5.67 14.96
N VAL A 90 6.21 -4.58 15.59
CA VAL A 90 6.47 -3.33 14.88
C VAL A 90 7.62 -3.52 13.88
N GLU A 91 7.59 -2.83 12.75
CA GLU A 91 8.59 -3.01 11.69
C GLU A 91 9.96 -2.45 12.04
N ASP A 92 10.01 -1.37 12.80
CA ASP A 92 11.25 -0.74 13.22
C ASP A 92 10.98 0.28 14.34
N TYR A 93 12.04 0.73 15.01
CA TYR A 93 11.98 1.78 16.01
C TYR A 93 13.10 2.80 15.81
N ILE A 94 12.94 3.98 16.40
CA ILE A 94 13.95 5.04 16.39
C ILE A 94 13.99 5.74 17.74
N ILE A 95 15.19 5.93 18.28
CA ILE A 95 15.38 6.55 19.61
C ILE A 95 15.48 8.06 19.44
N LYS A 96 14.73 8.80 20.25
CA LYS A 96 14.81 10.27 20.35
C LYS A 96 16.04 10.69 21.19
N PRO A 97 16.81 11.72 20.77
CA PRO A 97 16.66 12.50 19.55
C PRO A 97 17.27 11.83 18.33
N PHE A 98 16.61 11.92 17.18
CA PHE A 98 17.03 11.32 15.91
C PHE A 98 17.33 12.37 14.84
N ARG A 99 18.06 11.95 13.80
CA ARG A 99 18.35 12.78 12.64
C ARG A 99 17.33 12.55 11.53
N SER A 100 16.99 13.60 10.78
CA SER A 100 16.05 13.53 9.65
C SER A 100 16.42 12.44 8.63
N LYS A 101 17.71 12.28 8.32
CA LYS A 101 18.19 11.24 7.40
C LYS A 101 17.96 9.82 7.93
N GLU A 102 18.06 9.63 9.23
CA GLU A 102 17.81 8.34 9.87
C GLU A 102 16.33 7.98 9.79
N LEU A 103 15.45 8.91 10.16
CA LEU A 103 14.00 8.74 10.06
C LEU A 103 13.58 8.35 8.62
N LEU A 104 14.02 9.10 7.62
CA LEU A 104 13.73 8.79 6.21
C LEU A 104 14.28 7.44 5.77
N SER A 105 15.48 7.06 6.21
CA SER A 105 16.07 5.77 5.87
C SER A 105 15.25 4.61 6.42
N ARG A 106 14.78 4.70 7.67
CA ARG A 106 13.93 3.68 8.30
C ARG A 106 12.57 3.59 7.62
N ILE A 107 11.92 4.73 7.37
CA ILE A 107 10.67 4.79 6.62
C ILE A 107 10.84 4.10 5.25
N ASN A 108 11.87 4.44 4.49
CA ASN A 108 12.12 3.83 3.20
C ASN A 108 12.38 2.31 3.29
N ASN A 109 13.04 1.85 4.36
CA ASN A 109 13.27 0.42 4.57
C ASN A 109 11.96 -0.32 4.90
N ILE A 110 11.11 0.26 5.75
CA ILE A 110 9.79 -0.29 6.07
C ILE A 110 8.95 -0.38 4.79
N ILE A 111 8.89 0.70 4.02
CA ILE A 111 8.17 0.74 2.75
C ILE A 111 8.68 -0.35 1.79
N LYS A 112 9.99 -0.50 1.64
CA LYS A 112 10.59 -1.52 0.77
C LYS A 112 10.29 -2.94 1.24
N ARG A 113 10.29 -3.20 2.56
CA ARG A 113 9.95 -4.53 3.12
C ARG A 113 8.48 -4.87 2.90
N ASN A 114 7.59 -3.89 3.12
CA ASN A 114 6.16 -4.08 2.96
C ASN A 114 5.72 -4.07 1.49
N LYS A 115 6.49 -3.42 0.60
CA LYS A 115 6.33 -3.57 -0.84
C LYS A 115 6.55 -5.00 -1.34
N LYS A 116 7.37 -5.82 -0.64
CA LYS A 116 7.46 -7.25 -0.95
C LYS A 116 6.14 -8.02 -0.75
N ASN A 117 5.18 -7.46 0.00
CA ASN A 117 3.85 -8.05 0.18
C ASN A 117 2.83 -7.64 -0.89
N ASN A 118 3.21 -6.74 -1.81
CA ASN A 118 2.34 -6.35 -2.93
C ASN A 118 2.50 -7.29 -4.15
N ILE A 119 2.99 -8.50 -3.88
CA ILE A 119 3.03 -9.58 -4.86
C ILE A 119 1.73 -10.38 -4.77
N LYS A 120 1.02 -10.45 -5.88
CA LYS A 120 -0.12 -11.35 -6.02
C LYS A 120 0.30 -12.58 -6.82
N MET A 121 -0.24 -13.73 -6.48
CA MET A 121 0.10 -15.00 -7.13
C MET A 121 -1.16 -15.73 -7.60
N TYR A 122 -1.07 -16.32 -8.79
CA TYR A 122 -2.08 -17.23 -9.31
C TYR A 122 -1.40 -18.40 -10.01
N LYS A 123 -1.52 -19.60 -9.44
CA LYS A 123 -0.78 -20.79 -9.90
C LYS A 123 0.73 -20.48 -9.91
N ASN A 124 1.39 -20.60 -11.06
CA ASN A 124 2.80 -20.29 -11.29
C ASN A 124 3.05 -18.88 -11.85
N ILE A 125 2.06 -17.99 -11.73
CA ILE A 125 2.13 -16.60 -12.22
C ILE A 125 2.27 -15.68 -11.02
N ILE A 126 3.24 -14.78 -11.09
CA ILE A 126 3.55 -13.77 -10.07
C ILE A 126 3.27 -12.37 -10.66
N PHE A 127 2.50 -11.58 -9.97
CA PHE A 127 2.22 -10.18 -10.31
C PHE A 127 2.88 -9.27 -9.27
N ASP A 128 3.91 -8.56 -9.68
CA ASP A 128 4.52 -7.51 -8.87
C ASP A 128 3.73 -6.22 -9.09
N MET A 129 2.87 -5.90 -8.12
CA MET A 129 1.97 -4.75 -8.18
C MET A 129 2.70 -3.42 -8.10
N ASP A 130 3.93 -3.39 -7.59
CA ASP A 130 4.72 -2.16 -7.44
C ASP A 130 5.51 -1.84 -8.71
N SER A 131 6.16 -2.86 -9.30
CA SER A 131 6.93 -2.68 -10.52
C SER A 131 6.11 -2.81 -11.80
N TYR A 132 4.83 -3.19 -11.69
CA TYR A 132 3.95 -3.52 -12.82
C TYR A 132 4.55 -4.59 -13.73
N ARG A 133 5.14 -5.64 -13.12
CA ARG A 133 5.74 -6.76 -13.85
C ARG A 133 4.97 -8.05 -13.60
N VAL A 134 4.99 -8.91 -14.60
CA VAL A 134 4.36 -10.23 -14.55
C VAL A 134 5.41 -11.28 -14.84
N TYR A 135 5.46 -12.33 -14.03
CA TYR A 135 6.38 -13.45 -14.22
C TYR A 135 5.59 -14.76 -14.27
N LYS A 136 6.06 -15.69 -15.08
CA LYS A 136 5.58 -17.07 -15.09
C LYS A 136 6.78 -17.99 -15.16
N ASP A 137 6.86 -18.96 -14.23
CA ASP A 137 8.01 -19.88 -14.12
C ASP A 137 9.34 -19.11 -14.09
N ASP A 138 9.42 -18.04 -13.29
CA ASP A 138 10.56 -17.13 -13.14
C ASP A 138 10.96 -16.34 -14.41
N GLN A 139 10.17 -16.40 -15.48
CA GLN A 139 10.38 -15.61 -16.70
C GLN A 139 9.43 -14.44 -16.78
N GLU A 140 9.96 -13.25 -17.11
CA GLU A 140 9.15 -12.05 -17.26
C GLU A 140 8.28 -12.13 -18.52
N ILE A 141 6.98 -11.88 -18.38
CA ILE A 141 6.02 -11.82 -19.49
C ILE A 141 5.93 -10.37 -19.97
N ILE A 142 6.26 -10.16 -21.22
CA ILE A 142 6.22 -8.81 -21.82
C ILE A 142 4.81 -8.45 -22.29
N LEU A 143 4.20 -7.52 -21.59
CA LEU A 143 2.91 -6.91 -21.93
C LEU A 143 3.12 -5.48 -22.44
N THR A 144 2.25 -5.03 -23.33
CA THR A 144 2.24 -3.62 -23.75
C THR A 144 1.70 -2.72 -22.62
N GLY A 145 1.95 -1.41 -22.68
CA GLY A 145 1.50 -0.49 -21.64
C GLY A 145 -0.01 -0.49 -21.39
N LEU A 146 -0.84 -0.71 -22.44
CA LEU A 146 -2.30 -0.84 -22.28
C LEU A 146 -2.70 -2.19 -21.68
N GLU A 147 -2.04 -3.27 -22.07
CA GLU A 147 -2.27 -4.60 -21.49
C GLU A 147 -1.90 -4.61 -20.00
N LEU A 148 -0.77 -3.99 -19.62
CA LEU A 148 -0.37 -3.81 -18.22
C LEU A 148 -1.41 -3.01 -17.44
N LYS A 149 -1.77 -1.83 -17.90
CA LYS A 149 -2.79 -0.99 -17.24
C LYS A 149 -4.10 -1.74 -17.02
N LEU A 150 -4.57 -2.47 -18.03
CA LEU A 150 -5.81 -3.23 -17.96
C LEU A 150 -5.71 -4.39 -16.96
N LEU A 151 -4.64 -5.18 -17.04
CA LEU A 151 -4.41 -6.31 -16.15
C LEU A 151 -4.31 -5.87 -14.69
N PHE A 152 -3.48 -4.86 -14.42
CA PHE A 152 -3.26 -4.38 -13.05
C PHE A 152 -4.50 -3.69 -12.47
N PHE A 153 -5.28 -2.98 -13.29
CA PHE A 153 -6.56 -2.45 -12.85
C PHE A 153 -7.55 -3.56 -12.42
N LEU A 154 -7.58 -4.69 -13.13
CA LEU A 154 -8.39 -5.84 -12.72
C LEU A 154 -7.83 -6.51 -11.45
N LEU A 155 -6.50 -6.60 -11.31
CA LEU A 155 -5.84 -7.15 -10.11
C LEU A 155 -6.08 -6.27 -8.88
N GLU A 156 -6.08 -4.94 -9.01
CA GLU A 156 -6.43 -4.02 -7.93
C GLU A 156 -7.87 -4.25 -7.43
N ASN A 157 -8.78 -4.64 -8.33
CA ASN A 157 -10.18 -4.97 -8.04
C ASN A 157 -10.42 -6.48 -7.89
N ASN A 158 -9.46 -7.20 -7.31
CA ASN A 158 -9.54 -8.65 -7.10
C ASN A 158 -10.84 -9.05 -6.40
N GLY A 159 -11.53 -10.08 -6.92
CA GLY A 159 -12.82 -10.57 -6.39
C GLY A 159 -14.03 -9.74 -6.79
N ILE A 160 -13.84 -8.55 -7.40
CA ILE A 160 -14.92 -7.64 -7.78
C ILE A 160 -15.16 -7.72 -9.30
N ILE A 161 -16.44 -7.65 -9.71
CA ILE A 161 -16.79 -7.54 -11.13
C ILE A 161 -16.55 -6.10 -11.58
N VAL A 162 -15.60 -5.92 -12.51
CA VAL A 162 -15.34 -4.63 -13.13
C VAL A 162 -16.12 -4.55 -14.43
N THR A 163 -17.02 -3.58 -14.54
CA THR A 163 -17.85 -3.43 -15.72
C THR A 163 -17.05 -2.93 -16.93
N ARG A 164 -17.57 -3.16 -18.14
CA ARG A 164 -16.91 -2.68 -19.35
C ARG A 164 -16.73 -1.17 -19.35
N ASP A 165 -17.75 -0.44 -18.93
CA ASP A 165 -17.72 1.03 -18.85
C ASP A 165 -16.64 1.52 -17.87
N MET A 166 -16.54 0.91 -16.67
CA MET A 166 -15.50 1.23 -15.69
C MET A 166 -14.10 1.02 -16.27
N ILE A 167 -13.91 -0.06 -17.04
CA ILE A 167 -12.60 -0.33 -17.66
C ILE A 167 -12.31 0.71 -18.75
N ILE A 168 -13.28 1.00 -19.61
CA ILE A 168 -13.12 1.96 -20.70
C ILE A 168 -12.80 3.34 -20.14
N ASP A 169 -13.54 3.82 -19.17
CA ASP A 169 -13.32 5.12 -18.54
C ASP A 169 -11.95 5.20 -17.86
N LYS A 170 -11.53 4.15 -17.13
CA LYS A 170 -10.24 4.13 -16.42
C LYS A 170 -9.03 4.07 -17.36
N ILE A 171 -9.11 3.28 -18.43
CA ILE A 171 -7.97 2.97 -19.31
C ILE A 171 -7.84 3.99 -20.45
N TRP A 172 -8.96 4.44 -21.01
CA TRP A 172 -8.99 5.34 -22.17
C TRP A 172 -9.51 6.74 -21.84
N GLY A 173 -10.18 6.95 -20.70
CA GLY A 173 -10.67 8.26 -20.25
C GLY A 173 -11.62 8.90 -21.26
N VAL A 174 -11.49 10.23 -21.45
CA VAL A 174 -12.34 11.01 -22.39
C VAL A 174 -12.23 10.50 -23.83
N SER A 175 -11.10 9.90 -24.20
CA SER A 175 -10.90 9.27 -25.53
C SER A 175 -11.66 7.95 -25.67
N GLY A 176 -12.13 7.37 -24.56
CA GLY A 176 -12.84 6.09 -24.52
C GLY A 176 -14.20 6.09 -25.22
N LYS A 177 -14.79 7.26 -25.49
CA LYS A 177 -16.05 7.39 -26.24
C LYS A 177 -15.99 6.79 -27.66
N PHE A 178 -14.80 6.55 -28.20
CA PHE A 178 -14.56 5.93 -29.50
C PHE A 178 -14.02 4.50 -29.42
N VAL A 179 -13.84 3.96 -28.21
CA VAL A 179 -13.35 2.59 -28.01
C VAL A 179 -14.54 1.64 -28.09
N ASN A 180 -14.54 0.80 -29.12
CA ASN A 180 -15.58 -0.20 -29.33
C ASN A 180 -15.40 -1.36 -28.33
N ASP A 181 -16.49 -1.95 -27.88
CA ASP A 181 -16.55 -3.16 -27.02
C ASP A 181 -15.67 -4.31 -27.54
N ASN A 182 -15.52 -4.41 -28.84
CA ASN A 182 -14.64 -5.39 -29.50
C ASN A 182 -13.16 -5.15 -29.14
N THR A 183 -12.73 -3.89 -28.99
CA THR A 183 -11.34 -3.53 -28.67
C THR A 183 -10.96 -4.06 -27.29
N LEU A 184 -11.80 -3.85 -26.27
CA LEU A 184 -11.56 -4.38 -24.91
C LEU A 184 -11.47 -5.90 -24.93
N SER A 185 -12.37 -6.58 -25.64
CA SER A 185 -12.36 -8.05 -25.73
C SER A 185 -11.07 -8.59 -26.39
N VAL A 186 -10.53 -7.87 -27.37
CA VAL A 186 -9.25 -8.21 -28.02
C VAL A 186 -8.08 -8.07 -27.04
N TYR A 187 -8.04 -7.01 -26.23
CA TYR A 187 -6.98 -6.84 -25.21
C TYR A 187 -7.04 -7.94 -24.14
N ILE A 188 -8.23 -8.26 -23.64
CA ILE A 188 -8.42 -9.37 -22.68
C ILE A 188 -7.92 -10.70 -23.26
N LYS A 189 -8.27 -10.98 -24.52
CA LYS A 189 -7.80 -12.18 -25.22
C LYS A 189 -6.26 -12.21 -25.30
N ARG A 190 -5.64 -11.12 -25.74
CA ARG A 190 -4.17 -11.00 -25.84
C ARG A 190 -3.47 -11.19 -24.50
N ILE A 191 -4.02 -10.62 -23.42
CA ILE A 191 -3.47 -10.79 -22.06
C ILE A 191 -3.51 -12.26 -21.68
N ARG A 192 -4.63 -12.96 -21.84
CA ARG A 192 -4.77 -14.39 -21.56
C ARG A 192 -3.77 -15.23 -22.35
N GLU A 193 -3.63 -14.96 -23.65
CA GLU A 193 -2.70 -15.66 -24.53
C GLU A 193 -1.24 -15.47 -24.09
N LYS A 194 -0.83 -14.21 -23.79
CA LYS A 194 0.54 -13.90 -23.37
C LYS A 194 0.88 -14.49 -22.01
N ILE A 195 -0.06 -14.43 -21.06
CA ILE A 195 0.11 -15.06 -19.73
C ILE A 195 0.05 -16.60 -19.84
N GLY A 196 -0.58 -17.12 -20.88
CA GLY A 196 -0.79 -18.57 -21.06
C GLY A 196 -1.70 -19.14 -19.97
N CYS A 197 -2.73 -18.36 -19.56
CA CYS A 197 -3.71 -18.78 -18.57
C CYS A 197 -5.07 -18.09 -18.87
N GLU A 198 -6.00 -18.87 -19.42
CA GLU A 198 -7.32 -18.35 -19.82
C GLU A 198 -8.21 -18.04 -18.60
N ASP A 199 -8.04 -18.77 -17.52
CA ASP A 199 -8.90 -18.70 -16.32
C ASP A 199 -8.60 -17.50 -15.43
N ILE A 200 -7.46 -16.84 -15.61
CA ILE A 200 -7.02 -15.73 -14.75
C ILE A 200 -8.00 -14.56 -14.79
N ILE A 201 -8.53 -14.24 -15.97
CA ILE A 201 -9.55 -13.20 -16.14
C ILE A 201 -10.85 -13.87 -16.53
N LYS A 202 -11.83 -13.89 -15.66
CA LYS A 202 -13.17 -14.45 -15.91
C LYS A 202 -14.03 -13.44 -16.67
N THR A 203 -14.71 -13.88 -17.73
CA THR A 203 -15.70 -13.06 -18.44
C THR A 203 -17.07 -13.27 -17.79
N ILE A 204 -17.66 -12.19 -17.30
CA ILE A 204 -19.04 -12.16 -16.80
C ILE A 204 -19.91 -11.64 -17.94
N LYS A 205 -20.64 -12.58 -18.60
CA LYS A 205 -21.41 -12.28 -19.82
C LYS A 205 -22.36 -11.10 -19.60
N GLY A 206 -22.32 -10.13 -20.52
CA GLY A 206 -23.17 -8.94 -20.48
C GLY A 206 -22.80 -7.88 -19.43
N ILE A 207 -21.77 -8.12 -18.58
CA ILE A 207 -21.42 -7.19 -17.49
C ILE A 207 -19.96 -6.71 -17.62
N GLY A 208 -18.98 -7.61 -17.60
CA GLY A 208 -17.58 -7.21 -17.56
C GLY A 208 -16.62 -8.35 -17.29
N TYR A 209 -15.60 -8.09 -16.48
CA TYR A 209 -14.51 -9.02 -16.19
C TYR A 209 -14.20 -9.05 -14.71
N ARG A 210 -13.65 -10.18 -14.23
CA ARG A 210 -13.23 -10.38 -12.84
C ARG A 210 -11.96 -11.22 -12.78
N ILE A 211 -11.08 -10.88 -11.85
CA ILE A 211 -9.96 -11.74 -11.42
C ILE A 211 -10.29 -12.26 -10.02
N ASP A 212 -10.03 -13.54 -9.76
CA ASP A 212 -10.16 -14.18 -8.45
C ASP A 212 -8.81 -14.88 -8.15
N LEU A 213 -8.00 -14.28 -7.28
CA LEU A 213 -6.71 -14.80 -6.82
C LEU A 213 -6.86 -15.52 -5.49
#